data_6317625f6a0a18dde769970d957b9f83
#
_entry.id   6317625f6a0a18dde769970d957b9f83
#
_cell.length_a   1.000
_cell.length_b   1.000
_cell.length_c   1.000
_cell.angle_alpha   90.00
_cell.angle_beta   90.00
_cell.angle_gamma   90.00
#
_symmetry.space_group_name_H-M   'P 1'
#
loop_
_entity.id
_entity.type
_entity.pdbx_description
1 polymer ?
#
loop_
_entity_poly.entity_id
_entity_poly.type
_entity_poly.pdbx_seq_one_letter_code
_entity_poly.pdbx_strand_id
1 'polypeptide(L)'
;MAESNSWPKRLALLSASMLVSFLMAEVAVRLFTKVDPRFYNDADTQQHISPESDNRKDNPFGLPMGFHTTRTSTEAKHVGFVTRFNRHGMRDPVDYDFAKPADTRRVMLLGDSVVFGHVEESQRLPAALRRAMEKRSDGQKIETPAFSCPGWDFVSYMVLMQEAVSKFEVDDVVVGVVLNDFTGYEVPITEDGKIDVASLARQPDSTLSLTSAVKAVARHSALLTALAWASKGFYARKRTLEPTLAKLTKGQHAFDADVAKLEGGFRWLAKTCRDRKIRCLVMSFPYGPQLEEAFARQVIESWFGKTFSPEVVNDGPQRALAALAAKTGLEYLDLVPVYRQAGDVATLFFDTPEGRIDYVHLSARGNEVTAEALAARLSAPPQPLPTAATDTGAP
;
A
#
# COMPACT_ATOMS: atom_id res chain seq x y z
N MET A 1 56.08 36.84 -24.36
CA MET A 1 55.80 35.40 -24.07
C MET A 1 54.39 35.30 -23.51
N ALA A 2 53.47 34.74 -24.28
CA ALA A 2 52.11 34.57 -23.81
C ALA A 2 52.05 33.36 -22.85
N GLU A 3 51.74 33.57 -21.59
CA GLU A 3 51.44 32.49 -20.67
C GLU A 3 50.27 31.67 -21.21
N SER A 4 50.58 30.45 -21.65
CA SER A 4 49.55 29.55 -22.14
C SER A 4 48.58 29.26 -20.99
N ASN A 5 47.35 29.70 -21.16
CA ASN A 5 46.25 29.50 -20.21
C ASN A 5 46.09 27.99 -19.90
N SER A 6 46.74 27.51 -18.84
CA SER A 6 46.78 26.10 -18.46
C SER A 6 45.51 25.63 -17.74
N TRP A 7 44.55 26.54 -17.57
CA TRP A 7 43.30 26.29 -16.78
C TRP A 7 42.41 25.17 -17.37
N PRO A 8 42.16 25.10 -18.69
CA PRO A 8 41.38 24.01 -19.24
C PRO A 8 42.02 22.64 -19.04
N LYS A 9 43.35 22.55 -19.15
CA LYS A 9 44.10 21.29 -18.91
C LYS A 9 44.01 20.86 -17.44
N ARG A 10 44.09 21.77 -16.49
CA ARG A 10 43.95 21.49 -15.06
C ARG A 10 42.55 21.06 -14.73
N LEU A 11 41.53 21.70 -15.30
CA LEU A 11 40.13 21.31 -15.12
C LEU A 11 39.86 19.92 -15.69
N ALA A 12 40.36 19.62 -16.89
CA ALA A 12 40.22 18.30 -17.50
C ALA A 12 40.87 17.19 -16.65
N LEU A 13 42.08 17.47 -16.12
CA LEU A 13 42.78 16.53 -15.24
C LEU A 13 42.04 16.30 -13.93
N LEU A 14 41.51 17.36 -13.34
CA LEU A 14 40.71 17.28 -12.13
C LEU A 14 39.42 16.44 -12.36
N SER A 15 38.72 16.71 -13.46
CA SER A 15 37.50 15.96 -13.81
C SER A 15 37.80 14.49 -14.08
N ALA A 16 38.88 14.18 -14.78
CA ALA A 16 39.30 12.79 -15.01
C ALA A 16 39.67 12.07 -13.70
N SER A 17 40.42 12.75 -12.82
CA SER A 17 40.78 12.22 -11.51
C SER A 17 39.55 11.94 -10.65
N MET A 18 38.57 12.86 -10.62
CA MET A 18 37.30 12.66 -9.90
C MET A 18 36.51 11.48 -10.46
N LEU A 19 36.46 11.35 -11.80
CA LEU A 19 35.76 10.21 -12.42
C LEU A 19 36.41 8.87 -12.07
N VAL A 20 37.75 8.80 -12.16
CA VAL A 20 38.50 7.59 -11.80
C VAL A 20 38.27 7.23 -10.31
N SER A 21 38.36 8.23 -9.43
CA SER A 21 38.10 8.02 -8.00
C SER A 21 36.66 7.53 -7.71
N PHE A 22 35.69 8.09 -8.41
CA PHE A 22 34.30 7.65 -8.32
C PHE A 22 34.15 6.20 -8.80
N LEU A 23 34.73 5.85 -9.95
CA LEU A 23 34.66 4.48 -10.47
C LEU A 23 35.35 3.46 -9.55
N MET A 24 36.51 3.82 -8.99
CA MET A 24 37.17 2.97 -8.00
C MET A 24 36.34 2.77 -6.75
N ALA A 25 35.72 3.82 -6.22
CA ALA A 25 34.84 3.73 -5.08
C ALA A 25 33.57 2.91 -5.37
N GLU A 26 33.00 3.07 -6.57
CA GLU A 26 31.85 2.27 -7.04
C GLU A 26 32.20 0.78 -7.08
N VAL A 27 33.35 0.42 -7.66
CA VAL A 27 33.83 -0.96 -7.71
C VAL A 27 34.06 -1.50 -6.30
N ALA A 28 34.71 -0.71 -5.42
CA ALA A 28 34.94 -1.12 -4.04
C ALA A 28 33.64 -1.40 -3.29
N VAL A 29 32.64 -0.51 -3.39
CA VAL A 29 31.34 -0.74 -2.77
C VAL A 29 30.67 -2.02 -3.28
N ARG A 30 30.71 -2.27 -4.59
CA ARG A 30 30.15 -3.50 -5.19
C ARG A 30 30.85 -4.78 -4.74
N LEU A 31 32.16 -4.72 -4.54
CA LEU A 31 32.94 -5.90 -4.15
C LEU A 31 32.90 -6.17 -2.65
N PHE A 32 32.90 -5.14 -1.82
CA PHE A 32 33.07 -5.27 -0.38
C PHE A 32 31.81 -5.05 0.44
N THR A 33 30.70 -4.64 -0.19
CA THR A 33 29.42 -4.47 0.50
C THR A 33 28.31 -5.27 -0.16
N LYS A 34 27.20 -5.47 0.58
CA LYS A 34 25.98 -6.08 0.04
C LYS A 34 25.02 -5.05 -0.52
N VAL A 35 25.48 -3.82 -0.77
CA VAL A 35 24.64 -2.75 -1.31
C VAL A 35 24.35 -3.05 -2.78
N ASP A 36 23.09 -3.34 -3.07
CA ASP A 36 22.60 -3.49 -4.44
C ASP A 36 21.79 -2.23 -4.80
N PRO A 37 22.22 -1.45 -5.81
CA PRO A 37 21.53 -0.24 -6.21
C PRO A 37 20.10 -0.49 -6.67
N ARG A 38 19.76 -1.71 -7.09
CA ARG A 38 18.38 -2.10 -7.44
C ARG A 38 17.44 -2.05 -6.26
N PHE A 39 17.97 -2.15 -5.03
CA PHE A 39 17.20 -2.09 -3.78
C PHE A 39 17.25 -0.71 -3.10
N TYR A 40 17.66 0.34 -3.82
CA TYR A 40 17.76 1.68 -3.27
C TYR A 40 16.44 2.21 -2.67
N ASN A 41 15.32 1.78 -3.18
CA ASN A 41 14.01 2.28 -2.76
C ASN A 41 13.30 1.35 -1.78
N ASP A 42 13.98 0.62 -0.93
CA ASP A 42 13.37 -0.20 0.13
C ASP A 42 12.24 -1.13 -0.34
N ALA A 43 12.02 -1.07 -1.59
CA ALA A 43 10.89 -1.65 -2.22
C ALA A 43 11.37 -2.31 -3.48
N ASP A 44 11.83 -3.55 -3.33
CA ASP A 44 11.68 -4.49 -4.42
C ASP A 44 10.30 -4.37 -5.06
N THR A 45 9.33 -3.94 -4.29
CA THR A 45 7.95 -3.71 -4.64
C THR A 45 7.70 -2.39 -5.38
N GLN A 46 8.37 -1.29 -5.04
CA GLN A 46 8.22 -0.04 -5.81
C GLN A 46 8.92 -0.09 -7.17
N GLN A 47 9.89 -0.98 -7.36
CA GLN A 47 10.44 -1.22 -8.70
C GLN A 47 9.40 -1.84 -9.65
N HIS A 48 8.33 -2.45 -9.11
CA HIS A 48 7.26 -3.04 -9.89
C HIS A 48 6.22 -2.03 -10.36
N ILE A 49 6.22 -0.86 -9.74
CA ILE A 49 5.36 0.28 -10.09
C ILE A 49 6.18 1.34 -10.83
N SER A 50 7.27 0.97 -11.50
CA SER A 50 8.03 1.94 -12.26
C SER A 50 7.21 2.42 -13.46
N PRO A 51 6.98 3.74 -13.60
CA PRO A 51 6.36 4.32 -14.78
C PRO A 51 7.14 4.01 -16.08
N GLU A 52 8.41 3.63 -15.95
CA GLU A 52 9.32 3.38 -17.09
C GLU A 52 9.27 1.94 -17.60
N SER A 53 8.67 1.01 -16.85
CA SER A 53 8.50 -0.36 -17.32
C SER A 53 7.25 -0.48 -18.18
N ASP A 54 7.33 -0.08 -19.43
CA ASP A 54 6.24 -0.26 -20.42
C ASP A 54 6.11 -1.74 -20.81
N ASN A 55 5.69 -2.55 -19.86
CA ASN A 55 5.33 -3.95 -20.09
C ASN A 55 3.81 -4.11 -20.21
N ARG A 56 3.18 -3.22 -20.99
CA ARG A 56 1.74 -3.37 -21.33
C ARG A 56 1.42 -4.75 -21.90
N LYS A 57 2.41 -5.44 -22.48
CA LYS A 57 2.27 -6.83 -22.94
C LYS A 57 2.05 -7.81 -21.81
N ASP A 58 2.61 -7.54 -20.63
CA ASP A 58 2.53 -8.40 -19.45
C ASP A 58 1.49 -7.90 -18.43
N ASN A 59 0.83 -6.77 -18.73
CA ASN A 59 -0.25 -6.23 -17.91
C ASN A 59 -1.60 -6.80 -18.37
N PRO A 60 -2.13 -7.83 -17.70
CA PRO A 60 -3.36 -8.51 -18.14
C PRO A 60 -4.60 -7.61 -18.07
N PHE A 61 -4.52 -6.50 -17.34
CA PHE A 61 -5.63 -5.56 -17.15
C PHE A 61 -5.55 -4.34 -18.06
N GLY A 62 -4.42 -4.10 -18.75
CA GLY A 62 -4.24 -2.95 -19.63
C GLY A 62 -4.26 -1.60 -18.90
N LEU A 63 -3.96 -1.59 -17.58
CA LEU A 63 -3.97 -0.38 -16.76
C LEU A 63 -2.81 0.54 -17.12
N PRO A 64 -2.94 1.86 -16.92
CA PRO A 64 -1.83 2.78 -16.99
C PRO A 64 -0.70 2.37 -16.04
N MET A 65 0.52 2.67 -16.43
CA MET A 65 1.67 2.46 -15.56
C MET A 65 1.48 3.16 -14.23
N GLY A 66 1.92 2.51 -13.14
CA GLY A 66 1.76 3.00 -11.77
C GLY A 66 0.59 2.39 -10.99
N PHE A 67 -0.40 1.81 -11.68
CA PHE A 67 -1.56 1.19 -11.02
C PHE A 67 -1.48 -0.34 -10.96
N HIS A 68 -0.44 -0.93 -11.49
CA HIS A 68 -0.33 -2.37 -11.64
C HIS A 68 1.12 -2.82 -11.53
N THR A 69 1.38 -3.97 -10.91
CA THR A 69 2.71 -4.57 -10.94
C THR A 69 3.05 -5.10 -12.33
N THR A 70 4.27 -4.86 -12.78
CA THR A 70 4.76 -5.37 -14.08
C THR A 70 5.36 -6.76 -13.98
N ARG A 71 5.50 -7.32 -12.77
CA ARG A 71 6.01 -8.67 -12.58
C ARG A 71 4.89 -9.68 -12.65
N THR A 72 5.04 -10.60 -13.57
CA THR A 72 4.16 -11.75 -13.73
C THR A 72 5.00 -13.02 -13.73
N SER A 73 4.52 -14.09 -13.10
CA SER A 73 5.19 -15.40 -13.07
C SER A 73 6.68 -15.34 -12.65
N THR A 74 7.00 -14.49 -11.69
CA THR A 74 8.38 -14.24 -11.23
C THR A 74 8.53 -14.41 -9.73
N GLU A 75 9.77 -14.55 -9.28
CA GLU A 75 10.13 -14.53 -7.87
C GLU A 75 11.03 -13.33 -7.57
N ALA A 76 10.88 -12.76 -6.38
CA ALA A 76 11.74 -11.72 -5.86
C ALA A 76 11.94 -11.90 -4.35
N LYS A 77 12.97 -11.26 -3.79
CA LYS A 77 13.12 -11.16 -2.33
C LYS A 77 12.54 -9.83 -1.86
N HIS A 78 11.70 -9.89 -0.86
CA HIS A 78 11.12 -8.72 -0.22
C HIS A 78 11.28 -8.85 1.30
N VAL A 79 11.94 -7.88 1.94
CA VAL A 79 12.18 -7.88 3.41
C VAL A 79 12.71 -9.22 3.92
N GLY A 80 13.57 -9.88 3.14
CA GLY A 80 14.15 -11.19 3.49
C GLY A 80 13.32 -12.41 3.07
N PHE A 81 12.09 -12.24 2.62
CA PHE A 81 11.21 -13.34 2.19
C PHE A 81 11.21 -13.51 0.67
N VAL A 82 10.96 -14.73 0.21
CA VAL A 82 10.70 -15.00 -1.20
C VAL A 82 9.26 -14.58 -1.52
N THR A 83 9.12 -13.68 -2.48
CA THR A 83 7.84 -13.18 -2.96
C THR A 83 7.60 -13.75 -4.35
N ARG A 84 6.46 -14.43 -4.54
CA ARG A 84 6.04 -14.97 -5.84
C ARG A 84 4.94 -14.12 -6.41
N PHE A 85 5.05 -13.82 -7.70
CA PHE A 85 4.02 -13.15 -8.47
C PHE A 85 3.43 -14.13 -9.47
N ASN A 86 2.12 -14.27 -9.45
CA ASN A 86 1.41 -15.14 -10.37
C ASN A 86 1.30 -14.50 -11.77
N ARG A 87 0.66 -15.21 -12.70
CA ARG A 87 0.46 -14.73 -14.09
C ARG A 87 -0.32 -13.42 -14.21
N HIS A 88 -1.04 -13.01 -13.17
CA HIS A 88 -1.81 -11.76 -13.12
C HIS A 88 -1.04 -10.63 -12.43
N GLY A 89 0.19 -10.86 -12.00
CA GLY A 89 0.99 -9.88 -11.27
C GLY A 89 0.57 -9.69 -9.82
N MET A 90 -0.29 -10.53 -9.28
CA MET A 90 -0.58 -10.56 -7.84
C MET A 90 0.58 -11.22 -7.09
N ARG A 91 0.90 -10.71 -5.92
CA ARG A 91 1.75 -11.45 -4.98
C ARG A 91 0.95 -12.65 -4.44
N ASP A 92 1.04 -13.76 -5.12
CA ASP A 92 0.39 -15.01 -4.75
C ASP A 92 1.07 -16.17 -5.51
N PRO A 93 1.33 -17.32 -4.88
CA PRO A 93 1.85 -18.50 -5.58
C PRO A 93 0.78 -19.19 -6.45
N VAL A 94 -0.49 -18.83 -6.31
CA VAL A 94 -1.61 -19.45 -7.03
C VAL A 94 -1.99 -18.64 -8.25
N ASP A 95 -2.06 -19.31 -9.41
CA ASP A 95 -2.65 -18.77 -10.63
C ASP A 95 -4.16 -18.99 -10.62
N TYR A 96 -4.92 -17.92 -10.54
CA TYR A 96 -6.37 -17.96 -10.58
C TYR A 96 -6.87 -17.89 -12.02
N ASP A 97 -7.89 -18.68 -12.36
CA ASP A 97 -8.62 -18.49 -13.61
C ASP A 97 -9.64 -17.35 -13.49
N PHE A 98 -9.98 -16.70 -14.60
CA PHE A 98 -10.99 -15.65 -14.58
C PHE A 98 -12.36 -16.20 -14.17
N ALA A 99 -12.78 -17.31 -14.80
CA ALA A 99 -13.94 -18.05 -14.36
C ALA A 99 -13.67 -18.73 -13.01
N LYS A 100 -14.62 -18.64 -12.12
CA LYS A 100 -14.54 -19.26 -10.80
C LYS A 100 -14.90 -20.76 -10.91
N PRO A 101 -14.10 -21.67 -10.30
CA PRO A 101 -14.49 -23.07 -10.23
C PRO A 101 -15.84 -23.27 -9.51
N ALA A 102 -16.56 -24.32 -9.88
CA ALA A 102 -17.76 -24.71 -9.15
C ALA A 102 -17.47 -24.95 -7.67
N ASP A 103 -18.44 -24.73 -6.82
CA ASP A 103 -18.35 -24.92 -5.34
C ASP A 103 -17.24 -24.09 -4.65
N THR A 104 -16.73 -23.06 -5.35
CA THR A 104 -15.74 -22.14 -4.83
C THR A 104 -16.37 -20.81 -4.45
N ARG A 105 -16.05 -20.27 -3.27
CA ARG A 105 -16.28 -18.86 -2.93
C ARG A 105 -15.00 -18.08 -3.14
N ARG A 106 -15.08 -17.02 -3.91
CA ARG A 106 -13.92 -16.18 -4.24
C ARG A 106 -14.07 -14.82 -3.59
N VAL A 107 -13.14 -14.52 -2.68
CA VAL A 107 -13.03 -13.25 -1.95
C VAL A 107 -11.84 -12.49 -2.47
N MET A 108 -12.06 -11.43 -3.24
CA MET A 108 -11.01 -10.57 -3.77
C MET A 108 -10.62 -9.51 -2.73
N LEU A 109 -9.33 -9.38 -2.44
CA LEU A 109 -8.81 -8.33 -1.58
C LEU A 109 -8.13 -7.24 -2.41
N LEU A 110 -8.40 -5.99 -2.07
CA LEU A 110 -7.73 -4.80 -2.64
C LEU A 110 -7.05 -4.05 -1.48
N GLY A 111 -5.83 -3.57 -1.70
CA GLY A 111 -5.12 -2.80 -0.67
C GLY A 111 -3.71 -2.39 -1.07
N ASP A 112 -3.04 -1.77 -0.14
CA ASP A 112 -1.66 -1.29 -0.26
C ASP A 112 -0.63 -2.30 0.29
N SER A 113 0.43 -1.76 0.91
CA SER A 113 1.49 -2.52 1.55
C SER A 113 1.03 -3.38 2.72
N VAL A 114 -0.06 -3.04 3.40
CA VAL A 114 -0.59 -3.82 4.53
C VAL A 114 -1.22 -5.12 4.03
N VAL A 115 -2.02 -5.08 2.97
CA VAL A 115 -2.58 -6.28 2.32
C VAL A 115 -1.49 -7.06 1.57
N PHE A 116 -0.53 -6.35 0.97
CA PHE A 116 0.65 -6.97 0.34
C PHE A 116 1.46 -7.80 1.35
N GLY A 117 1.66 -7.28 2.55
CA GLY A 117 2.29 -7.96 3.69
C GLY A 117 3.82 -8.00 3.62
N HIS A 118 4.44 -8.01 4.80
CA HIS A 118 5.89 -8.06 5.02
C HIS A 118 6.29 -9.35 5.75
N VAL A 119 5.57 -10.42 5.49
CA VAL A 119 5.75 -11.74 6.10
C VAL A 119 5.81 -12.83 5.04
N GLU A 120 6.09 -14.07 5.43
CA GLU A 120 6.06 -15.24 4.56
C GLU A 120 4.69 -15.41 3.87
N GLU A 121 4.68 -15.98 2.66
CA GLU A 121 3.46 -16.16 1.85
C GLU A 121 2.31 -16.81 2.63
N SER A 122 2.60 -17.85 3.40
CA SER A 122 1.61 -18.57 4.20
C SER A 122 1.04 -17.77 5.39
N GLN A 123 1.73 -16.70 5.80
CA GLN A 123 1.38 -15.85 6.94
C GLN A 123 0.68 -14.55 6.53
N ARG A 124 0.58 -14.29 5.22
CA ARG A 124 -0.08 -13.10 4.70
C ARG A 124 -1.59 -13.15 4.93
N LEU A 125 -2.20 -11.96 4.97
CA LEU A 125 -3.64 -11.81 5.15
C LEU A 125 -4.48 -12.66 4.16
N PRO A 126 -4.20 -12.72 2.85
CA PRO A 126 -4.97 -13.56 1.94
C PRO A 126 -4.93 -15.05 2.31
N ALA A 127 -3.74 -15.57 2.63
CA ALA A 127 -3.56 -16.96 3.04
C ALA A 127 -4.22 -17.26 4.40
N ALA A 128 -4.11 -16.35 5.36
CA ALA A 128 -4.75 -16.47 6.67
C ALA A 128 -6.28 -16.43 6.54
N LEU A 129 -6.81 -15.52 5.70
CA LEU A 129 -8.25 -15.43 5.43
C LEU A 129 -8.81 -16.71 4.80
N ARG A 130 -8.11 -17.26 3.80
CA ARG A 130 -8.51 -18.53 3.21
C ARG A 130 -8.65 -19.62 4.29
N ARG A 131 -7.64 -19.82 5.12
CA ARG A 131 -7.69 -20.80 6.22
C ARG A 131 -8.82 -20.52 7.21
N ALA A 132 -9.03 -19.26 7.58
CA ALA A 132 -10.06 -18.89 8.52
C ALA A 132 -11.48 -19.10 7.96
N MET A 133 -11.69 -18.87 6.68
CA MET A 133 -12.96 -19.12 6.01
C MET A 133 -13.21 -20.61 5.75
N GLU A 134 -12.20 -21.37 5.34
CA GLU A 134 -12.30 -22.82 5.15
C GLU A 134 -12.74 -23.54 6.43
N LYS A 135 -12.25 -23.09 7.60
CA LYS A 135 -12.69 -23.62 8.91
C LYS A 135 -14.17 -23.34 9.21
N ARG A 136 -14.78 -22.34 8.57
CA ARG A 136 -16.17 -21.91 8.77
C ARG A 136 -17.12 -22.36 7.66
N SER A 137 -16.56 -22.85 6.57
CA SER A 137 -17.33 -23.34 5.43
C SER A 137 -17.40 -24.88 5.49
N ASP A 138 -18.58 -25.46 5.36
CA ASP A 138 -18.79 -26.91 5.36
C ASP A 138 -18.20 -27.57 4.09
N GLY A 139 -16.87 -27.44 3.90
CA GLY A 139 -16.14 -28.00 2.77
C GLY A 139 -16.15 -27.17 1.50
N GLN A 140 -16.71 -25.97 1.50
CA GLN A 140 -16.64 -25.06 0.36
C GLN A 140 -15.21 -24.59 0.15
N LYS A 141 -14.68 -24.70 -1.08
CA LYS A 141 -13.38 -24.19 -1.44
C LYS A 141 -13.37 -22.65 -1.40
N ILE A 142 -12.30 -22.09 -0.83
CA ILE A 142 -12.12 -20.63 -0.72
C ILE A 142 -10.92 -20.21 -1.57
N GLU A 143 -11.12 -19.18 -2.37
CA GLU A 143 -10.07 -18.48 -3.10
C GLU A 143 -9.99 -17.03 -2.62
N THR A 144 -8.77 -16.53 -2.41
CA THR A 144 -8.51 -15.20 -1.87
C THR A 144 -7.50 -14.41 -2.73
N PRO A 145 -7.81 -14.17 -4.03
CA PRO A 145 -6.93 -13.35 -4.86
C PRO A 145 -6.77 -11.95 -4.26
N ALA A 146 -5.53 -11.47 -4.16
CA ALA A 146 -5.24 -10.18 -3.58
C ALA A 146 -4.48 -9.28 -4.57
N PHE A 147 -5.12 -8.19 -4.97
CA PHE A 147 -4.49 -7.11 -5.72
C PHE A 147 -4.02 -6.05 -4.74
N SER A 148 -2.73 -6.02 -4.51
CA SER A 148 -2.13 -5.15 -3.51
C SER A 148 -0.71 -4.77 -3.91
N CYS A 149 -0.35 -3.52 -3.64
CA CYS A 149 1.00 -3.06 -3.88
C CYS A 149 1.36 -1.94 -2.92
N PRO A 150 2.58 -1.94 -2.37
CA PRO A 150 3.06 -0.84 -1.54
C PRO A 150 2.96 0.51 -2.24
N GLY A 151 2.45 1.50 -1.52
CA GLY A 151 2.30 2.85 -2.03
C GLY A 151 1.05 3.09 -2.90
N TRP A 152 0.19 2.09 -3.07
CA TRP A 152 -1.14 2.31 -3.63
C TRP A 152 -2.04 3.04 -2.62
N ASP A 153 -3.05 3.70 -3.16
CA ASP A 153 -4.05 4.46 -2.43
C ASP A 153 -5.47 4.04 -2.85
N PHE A 154 -6.47 4.66 -2.25
CA PHE A 154 -7.87 4.35 -2.54
C PHE A 154 -8.23 4.53 -4.03
N VAL A 155 -7.63 5.50 -4.72
CA VAL A 155 -7.87 5.70 -6.17
C VAL A 155 -7.35 4.51 -6.97
N SER A 156 -6.16 4.03 -6.63
CA SER A 156 -5.53 2.84 -7.24
C SER A 156 -6.41 1.59 -7.07
N TYR A 157 -7.03 1.42 -5.89
CA TYR A 157 -7.94 0.30 -5.63
C TYR A 157 -9.18 0.36 -6.52
N MET A 158 -9.74 1.55 -6.72
CA MET A 158 -10.93 1.72 -7.55
C MET A 158 -10.62 1.45 -9.04
N VAL A 159 -9.47 1.90 -9.53
CA VAL A 159 -9.01 1.59 -10.90
C VAL A 159 -8.88 0.07 -11.09
N LEU A 160 -8.21 -0.61 -10.16
CA LEU A 160 -8.08 -2.06 -10.21
C LEU A 160 -9.41 -2.78 -10.07
N MET A 161 -10.27 -2.32 -9.17
CA MET A 161 -11.60 -2.89 -9.01
C MET A 161 -12.37 -2.87 -10.33
N GLN A 162 -12.37 -1.74 -11.05
CA GLN A 162 -13.05 -1.61 -12.33
C GLN A 162 -12.59 -2.69 -13.33
N GLU A 163 -11.28 -2.90 -13.44
CA GLU A 163 -10.73 -3.88 -14.38
C GLU A 163 -10.87 -5.33 -13.88
N ALA A 164 -10.58 -5.55 -12.60
CA ALA A 164 -10.58 -6.89 -12.02
C ALA A 164 -11.97 -7.54 -12.07
N VAL A 165 -13.02 -6.83 -11.62
CA VAL A 165 -14.38 -7.37 -11.62
C VAL A 165 -14.99 -7.47 -13.01
N SER A 166 -14.38 -6.89 -14.04
CA SER A 166 -14.79 -7.09 -15.42
C SER A 166 -14.32 -8.44 -15.98
N LYS A 167 -13.29 -9.02 -15.39
CA LYS A 167 -12.61 -10.24 -15.84
C LYS A 167 -12.81 -11.41 -14.88
N PHE A 168 -12.65 -11.18 -13.59
CA PHE A 168 -12.78 -12.21 -12.56
C PHE A 168 -14.23 -12.35 -12.10
N GLU A 169 -14.71 -13.58 -12.05
CA GLU A 169 -15.91 -13.92 -11.29
C GLU A 169 -15.55 -13.91 -9.80
N VAL A 170 -16.23 -13.06 -9.03
CA VAL A 170 -16.01 -12.90 -7.58
C VAL A 170 -17.33 -12.87 -6.82
N ASP A 171 -17.35 -13.39 -5.61
CA ASP A 171 -18.52 -13.36 -4.71
C ASP A 171 -18.44 -12.16 -3.76
N ASP A 172 -17.22 -11.89 -3.25
CA ASP A 172 -16.97 -10.83 -2.30
C ASP A 172 -15.77 -9.99 -2.75
N VAL A 173 -15.82 -8.70 -2.49
CA VAL A 173 -14.69 -7.77 -2.58
C VAL A 173 -14.47 -7.12 -1.23
N VAL A 174 -13.23 -7.15 -0.77
CA VAL A 174 -12.79 -6.47 0.46
C VAL A 174 -11.78 -5.41 0.08
N VAL A 175 -12.06 -4.16 0.43
CA VAL A 175 -11.16 -3.04 0.25
C VAL A 175 -10.52 -2.72 1.60
N GLY A 176 -9.24 -3.04 1.74
CA GLY A 176 -8.46 -2.74 2.94
C GLY A 176 -7.86 -1.35 2.86
N VAL A 177 -8.34 -0.44 3.69
CA VAL A 177 -7.96 0.98 3.69
C VAL A 177 -7.08 1.29 4.88
N VAL A 178 -5.98 1.99 4.65
CA VAL A 178 -5.07 2.49 5.69
C VAL A 178 -5.14 4.02 5.72
N LEU A 179 -4.72 4.66 6.81
CA LEU A 179 -4.88 6.12 6.95
C LEU A 179 -4.13 6.94 5.90
N ASN A 180 -3.03 6.44 5.36
CA ASN A 180 -2.30 7.10 4.28
C ASN A 180 -3.02 7.04 2.93
N ASP A 181 -4.02 6.17 2.77
CA ASP A 181 -4.82 6.04 1.54
C ASP A 181 -5.79 7.21 1.32
N PHE A 182 -6.04 8.01 2.36
CA PHE A 182 -6.94 9.17 2.29
C PHE A 182 -6.29 10.38 1.63
N THR A 183 -5.05 10.25 1.16
CA THR A 183 -4.27 11.35 0.66
C THR A 183 -4.72 11.79 -0.74
N GLY A 184 -5.37 12.92 -0.77
CA GLY A 184 -5.15 13.90 -1.82
C GLY A 184 -6.12 13.93 -2.98
N TYR A 185 -6.59 12.82 -3.55
CA TYR A 185 -7.32 12.86 -4.80
C TYR A 185 -8.73 12.29 -4.67
N GLU A 186 -9.69 12.97 -5.24
CA GLU A 186 -11.01 12.40 -5.50
C GLU A 186 -10.89 11.36 -6.61
N VAL A 187 -11.68 10.29 -6.53
CA VAL A 187 -11.76 9.29 -7.60
C VAL A 187 -12.48 9.95 -8.81
N PRO A 188 -11.79 10.18 -9.93
CA PRO A 188 -12.43 10.80 -11.07
C PRO A 188 -13.39 9.81 -11.74
N ILE A 189 -14.63 10.21 -11.93
CA ILE A 189 -15.70 9.39 -12.53
C ILE A 189 -16.21 10.10 -13.77
N THR A 190 -16.25 9.37 -14.89
CA THR A 190 -16.80 9.85 -16.16
C THR A 190 -18.33 9.93 -16.12
N GLU A 191 -18.93 10.63 -17.08
CA GLU A 191 -20.40 10.75 -17.18
C GLU A 191 -21.10 9.39 -17.36
N ASP A 192 -20.45 8.40 -18.00
CA ASP A 192 -20.95 7.03 -18.12
C ASP A 192 -20.70 6.17 -16.88
N GLY A 193 -20.21 6.77 -15.79
CA GLY A 193 -20.06 6.14 -14.49
C GLY A 193 -18.84 5.21 -14.35
N LYS A 194 -17.81 5.38 -15.19
CA LYS A 194 -16.52 4.65 -15.06
C LYS A 194 -15.47 5.50 -14.37
N ILE A 195 -14.44 4.85 -13.85
CA ILE A 195 -13.25 5.57 -13.37
C ILE A 195 -12.53 6.17 -14.57
N ASP A 196 -12.27 7.48 -14.55
CA ASP A 196 -11.52 8.18 -15.61
C ASP A 196 -10.00 7.97 -15.44
N VAL A 197 -9.55 6.82 -15.86
CA VAL A 197 -8.13 6.44 -15.85
C VAL A 197 -7.28 7.40 -16.68
N ALA A 198 -7.85 7.99 -17.75
CA ALA A 198 -7.12 8.92 -18.62
C ALA A 198 -6.82 10.27 -17.93
N SER A 199 -7.68 10.72 -17.03
CA SER A 199 -7.43 11.94 -16.24
C SER A 199 -6.32 11.70 -15.20
N LEU A 200 -6.27 10.51 -14.60
CA LEU A 200 -5.21 10.12 -13.65
C LEU A 200 -3.83 10.07 -14.33
N ALA A 201 -3.77 9.53 -15.55
CA ALA A 201 -2.53 9.48 -16.33
C ALA A 201 -2.02 10.86 -16.79
N ARG A 202 -2.90 11.86 -16.85
CA ARG A 202 -2.58 13.24 -17.25
C ARG A 202 -2.16 14.15 -16.08
N GLN A 203 -2.28 13.69 -14.84
CA GLN A 203 -1.74 14.45 -13.73
C GLN A 203 -0.22 14.47 -13.90
N PRO A 204 0.40 15.64 -14.10
CA PRO A 204 1.84 15.68 -14.27
C PRO A 204 2.46 15.14 -12.98
N ASP A 205 3.31 14.13 -13.12
CA ASP A 205 4.31 13.88 -12.09
C ASP A 205 4.94 15.21 -11.75
N SER A 206 4.54 15.79 -10.63
CA SER A 206 4.86 17.17 -10.26
C SER A 206 6.34 17.39 -9.99
N THR A 207 7.19 16.48 -10.44
CA THR A 207 8.64 16.62 -10.24
C THR A 207 9.47 15.91 -11.32
N LEU A 208 9.55 16.49 -12.51
CA LEU A 208 10.85 16.54 -13.17
C LEU A 208 11.73 17.51 -12.37
N SER A 209 11.99 17.19 -11.13
CA SER A 209 12.89 17.95 -10.30
C SER A 209 14.31 17.40 -10.48
N LEU A 210 15.31 18.24 -10.23
CA LEU A 210 16.70 17.80 -10.14
C LEU A 210 16.86 16.55 -9.27
N THR A 211 15.99 16.37 -8.28
CA THR A 211 15.91 15.19 -7.42
C THR A 211 15.48 13.91 -8.15
N SER A 212 14.63 13.96 -9.17
CA SER A 212 14.28 12.76 -9.95
C SER A 212 15.39 12.32 -10.88
N ALA A 213 16.12 13.28 -11.51
CA ALA A 213 17.29 12.96 -12.29
C ALA A 213 18.43 12.37 -11.43
N VAL A 214 18.67 12.94 -10.24
CA VAL A 214 19.64 12.40 -9.27
C VAL A 214 19.24 11.00 -8.81
N LYS A 215 17.95 10.75 -8.53
CA LYS A 215 17.44 9.42 -8.18
C LYS A 215 17.61 8.42 -9.33
N ALA A 216 17.39 8.83 -10.58
CA ALA A 216 17.58 7.97 -11.75
C ALA A 216 19.04 7.52 -11.89
N VAL A 217 19.99 8.44 -11.67
CA VAL A 217 21.44 8.11 -11.69
C VAL A 217 21.82 7.26 -10.48
N ALA A 218 21.29 7.56 -9.30
CA ALA A 218 21.58 6.80 -8.07
C ALA A 218 21.15 5.33 -8.17
N ARG A 219 20.11 5.01 -8.92
CA ARG A 219 19.62 3.62 -9.14
C ARG A 219 20.66 2.72 -9.81
N HIS A 220 21.66 3.29 -10.48
CA HIS A 220 22.71 2.55 -11.18
C HIS A 220 24.05 2.55 -10.45
N SER A 221 24.15 3.23 -9.31
CA SER A 221 25.39 3.36 -8.53
C SER A 221 25.26 2.80 -7.11
N ALA A 222 26.03 1.76 -6.83
CA ALA A 222 26.10 1.19 -5.48
C ALA A 222 26.70 2.19 -4.47
N LEU A 223 27.67 3.02 -4.91
CA LEU A 223 28.26 4.06 -4.08
C LEU A 223 27.23 5.12 -3.71
N LEU A 224 26.48 5.66 -4.69
CA LEU A 224 25.45 6.67 -4.40
C LEU A 224 24.34 6.10 -3.52
N THR A 225 23.99 4.83 -3.71
CA THR A 225 23.05 4.11 -2.85
C THR A 225 23.57 3.99 -1.42
N ALA A 226 24.82 3.57 -1.24
CA ALA A 226 25.45 3.48 0.07
C ALA A 226 25.54 4.84 0.78
N LEU A 227 25.90 5.90 0.05
CA LEU A 227 25.92 7.26 0.57
C LEU A 227 24.54 7.77 0.97
N ALA A 228 23.52 7.46 0.18
CA ALA A 228 22.14 7.81 0.51
C ALA A 228 21.66 7.05 1.75
N TRP A 229 21.99 5.77 1.92
CA TRP A 229 21.67 5.01 3.14
C TRP A 229 22.41 5.56 4.37
N ALA A 230 23.70 5.86 4.23
CA ALA A 230 24.47 6.48 5.30
C ALA A 230 23.88 7.86 5.69
N SER A 231 23.46 8.66 4.69
CA SER A 231 22.82 9.94 4.93
C SER A 231 21.45 9.78 5.59
N LYS A 232 20.64 8.79 5.18
CA LYS A 232 19.37 8.48 5.84
C LYS A 232 19.57 8.14 7.32
N GLY A 233 20.61 7.37 7.66
CA GLY A 233 20.97 7.09 9.06
C GLY A 233 21.36 8.35 9.85
N PHE A 234 22.05 9.29 9.21
CA PHE A 234 22.42 10.58 9.82
C PHE A 234 21.25 11.54 9.97
N TYR A 235 20.38 11.62 8.94
CA TYR A 235 19.15 12.44 8.95
C TYR A 235 18.02 11.80 9.76
N ALA A 236 18.05 10.49 10.03
CA ALA A 236 17.07 9.82 10.89
C ALA A 236 16.99 10.40 12.30
N ARG A 237 18.08 11.01 12.79
CA ARG A 237 18.10 11.74 14.08
C ARG A 237 17.30 13.04 14.08
N LYS A 238 16.84 13.55 12.92
CA LYS A 238 15.99 14.74 12.77
C LYS A 238 14.68 14.40 12.06
N ARG A 239 14.14 13.19 12.23
CA ARG A 239 12.90 12.82 11.58
C ARG A 239 11.78 13.77 11.99
N THR A 240 11.17 14.41 11.01
CA THR A 240 9.82 14.94 11.16
C THR A 240 8.89 13.75 11.41
N LEU A 241 7.90 13.93 12.27
CA LEU A 241 6.86 12.92 12.42
C LEU A 241 6.27 12.62 11.02
N GLU A 242 6.03 11.34 10.74
CA GLU A 242 5.41 10.92 9.47
C GLU A 242 4.07 11.69 9.31
N PRO A 243 3.72 12.16 8.08
CA PRO A 243 2.61 13.09 7.88
C PRO A 243 1.27 12.59 8.41
N THR A 244 0.95 11.30 8.24
CA THR A 244 -0.29 10.69 8.73
C THR A 244 -0.31 10.64 10.25
N LEU A 245 0.81 10.23 10.87
CA LEU A 245 0.95 10.21 12.32
C LEU A 245 0.91 11.63 12.90
N ALA A 246 1.56 12.61 12.25
CA ALA A 246 1.47 14.02 12.61
C ALA A 246 0.05 14.56 12.51
N LYS A 247 -0.75 14.05 11.58
CA LYS A 247 -2.15 14.41 11.43
C LYS A 247 -3.00 13.82 12.55
N LEU A 248 -2.74 12.57 12.95
CA LEU A 248 -3.42 11.92 14.07
C LEU A 248 -3.26 12.70 15.39
N THR A 249 -2.11 13.36 15.60
CA THR A 249 -1.90 14.18 16.82
C THR A 249 -2.79 15.42 16.88
N LYS A 250 -3.52 15.75 15.82
CA LYS A 250 -4.49 16.86 15.77
C LYS A 250 -5.88 16.46 16.25
N GLY A 251 -6.05 15.21 16.66
CA GLY A 251 -7.28 14.71 17.26
C GLY A 251 -8.25 14.05 16.28
N GLN A 252 -9.40 13.67 16.82
CA GLN A 252 -10.36 12.78 16.17
C GLN A 252 -10.97 13.27 14.85
N HIS A 253 -10.98 14.60 14.60
CA HIS A 253 -11.56 15.19 13.39
C HIS A 253 -10.52 15.53 12.32
N ALA A 254 -9.27 15.17 12.55
CA ALA A 254 -8.17 15.56 11.67
C ALA A 254 -8.31 15.01 10.23
N PHE A 255 -9.02 13.90 10.06
CA PHE A 255 -9.20 13.22 8.78
C PHE A 255 -10.58 13.45 8.11
N ASP A 256 -11.49 14.18 8.74
CA ASP A 256 -12.86 14.34 8.23
C ASP A 256 -12.89 14.87 6.79
N ALA A 257 -12.06 15.88 6.49
CA ALA A 257 -11.98 16.46 5.14
C ALA A 257 -11.35 15.49 4.11
N ASP A 258 -10.44 14.61 4.53
CA ASP A 258 -9.85 13.63 3.62
C ASP A 258 -10.85 12.51 3.35
N VAL A 259 -11.53 12.03 4.38
CA VAL A 259 -12.57 11.00 4.23
C VAL A 259 -13.71 11.51 3.34
N ALA A 260 -14.08 12.79 3.44
CA ALA A 260 -15.10 13.37 2.58
C ALA A 260 -14.75 13.27 1.09
N LYS A 261 -13.48 13.34 0.72
CA LYS A 261 -13.02 13.20 -0.68
C LYS A 261 -13.23 11.79 -1.24
N LEU A 262 -13.31 10.78 -0.38
CA LEU A 262 -13.52 9.40 -0.79
C LEU A 262 -14.97 9.11 -1.20
N GLU A 263 -15.92 10.03 -0.93
CA GLU A 263 -17.35 9.78 -1.12
C GLU A 263 -17.71 9.36 -2.54
N GLY A 264 -17.15 10.03 -3.55
CA GLY A 264 -17.36 9.67 -4.97
C GLY A 264 -16.97 8.22 -5.25
N GLY A 265 -15.79 7.82 -4.79
CA GLY A 265 -15.30 6.44 -4.94
C GLY A 265 -16.11 5.42 -4.16
N PHE A 266 -16.57 5.74 -2.95
CA PHE A 266 -17.45 4.88 -2.16
C PHE A 266 -18.81 4.66 -2.84
N ARG A 267 -19.41 5.73 -3.38
CA ARG A 267 -20.65 5.63 -4.16
C ARG A 267 -20.47 4.78 -5.42
N TRP A 268 -19.35 4.98 -6.12
CA TRP A 268 -19.01 4.19 -7.29
C TRP A 268 -18.82 2.70 -6.94
N LEU A 269 -18.08 2.41 -5.87
CA LEU A 269 -17.87 1.04 -5.38
C LEU A 269 -19.20 0.38 -5.03
N ALA A 270 -20.03 1.06 -4.23
CA ALA A 270 -21.36 0.56 -3.84
C ALA A 270 -22.26 0.27 -5.05
N LYS A 271 -22.27 1.16 -6.04
CA LYS A 271 -23.03 0.97 -7.28
C LYS A 271 -22.50 -0.23 -8.06
N THR A 272 -21.19 -0.31 -8.28
CA THR A 272 -20.54 -1.40 -9.02
C THR A 272 -20.84 -2.76 -8.39
N CYS A 273 -20.78 -2.85 -7.07
CA CYS A 273 -21.05 -4.08 -6.34
C CYS A 273 -22.53 -4.51 -6.45
N ARG A 274 -23.46 -3.57 -6.32
CA ARG A 274 -24.89 -3.85 -6.50
C ARG A 274 -25.20 -4.33 -7.92
N ASP A 275 -24.70 -3.61 -8.93
CA ASP A 275 -24.97 -3.92 -10.34
C ASP A 275 -24.45 -5.31 -10.73
N ARG A 276 -23.35 -5.74 -10.11
CA ARG A 276 -22.71 -7.04 -10.35
C ARG A 276 -23.11 -8.12 -9.36
N LYS A 277 -23.94 -7.80 -8.36
CA LYS A 277 -24.37 -8.72 -7.29
C LYS A 277 -23.18 -9.26 -6.49
N ILE A 278 -22.16 -8.45 -6.27
CA ILE A 278 -20.98 -8.74 -5.47
C ILE A 278 -21.20 -8.15 -4.08
N ARG A 279 -20.88 -8.92 -3.03
CA ARG A 279 -20.82 -8.38 -1.67
C ARG A 279 -19.55 -7.54 -1.52
N CYS A 280 -19.68 -6.30 -1.11
CA CYS A 280 -18.54 -5.41 -0.90
C CYS A 280 -18.43 -4.95 0.55
N LEU A 281 -17.21 -5.06 1.08
CA LEU A 281 -16.86 -4.68 2.43
C LEU A 281 -15.63 -3.77 2.40
N VAL A 282 -15.71 -2.62 3.05
CA VAL A 282 -14.55 -1.78 3.36
C VAL A 282 -14.05 -2.14 4.74
N MET A 283 -12.76 -2.38 4.87
CA MET A 283 -12.09 -2.70 6.12
C MET A 283 -11.00 -1.66 6.38
N SER A 284 -10.96 -1.09 7.58
CA SER A 284 -9.94 -0.10 7.93
C SER A 284 -8.90 -0.65 8.90
N PHE A 285 -7.64 -0.51 8.51
CA PHE A 285 -6.49 -0.81 9.35
C PHE A 285 -6.09 0.41 10.19
N PRO A 286 -6.02 0.29 11.52
CA PRO A 286 -5.48 1.35 12.35
C PRO A 286 -3.95 1.38 12.29
N TYR A 287 -3.36 2.54 12.52
CA TYR A 287 -1.96 2.64 12.93
C TYR A 287 -1.82 2.17 14.38
N GLY A 288 -0.72 1.47 14.69
CA GLY A 288 -0.46 1.00 16.05
C GLY A 288 -0.61 2.07 17.14
N PRO A 289 -0.10 3.30 16.96
CA PRO A 289 -0.30 4.40 17.89
C PRO A 289 -1.74 4.80 18.21
N GLN A 290 -2.72 4.43 17.37
CA GLN A 290 -4.14 4.68 17.65
C GLN A 290 -4.72 3.74 18.72
N LEU A 291 -4.05 2.61 18.95
CA LEU A 291 -4.61 1.50 19.71
C LEU A 291 -4.32 1.60 21.20
N GLU A 292 -3.12 2.04 21.56
CA GLU A 292 -2.62 2.01 22.93
C GLU A 292 -1.61 3.13 23.18
N GLU A 293 -1.73 3.79 24.35
CA GLU A 293 -0.87 4.92 24.73
C GLU A 293 0.60 4.50 24.88
N ALA A 294 0.89 3.35 25.47
CA ALA A 294 2.25 2.87 25.65
C ALA A 294 2.98 2.70 24.32
N PHE A 295 2.32 2.09 23.36
CA PHE A 295 2.86 1.92 22.02
C PHE A 295 2.97 3.25 21.25
N ALA A 296 1.98 4.12 21.36
CA ALA A 296 2.03 5.47 20.77
C ALA A 296 3.21 6.30 21.32
N ARG A 297 3.42 6.26 22.62
CA ARG A 297 4.55 6.93 23.28
C ARG A 297 5.89 6.37 22.82
N GLN A 298 6.02 5.05 22.76
CA GLN A 298 7.23 4.39 22.24
C GLN A 298 7.56 4.85 20.81
N VAL A 299 6.58 4.85 19.92
CA VAL A 299 6.76 5.28 18.52
C VAL A 299 7.15 6.75 18.45
N ILE A 300 6.40 7.63 19.08
CA ILE A 300 6.57 9.09 18.96
C ILE A 300 7.85 9.58 19.65
N GLU A 301 8.10 9.15 20.89
CA GLU A 301 9.24 9.63 21.68
C GLU A 301 10.53 8.90 21.30
N SER A 302 10.51 7.56 21.24
CA SER A 302 11.74 6.80 21.02
C SER A 302 12.20 6.77 19.56
N TRP A 303 11.27 6.78 18.60
CA TRP A 303 11.64 6.68 17.19
C TRP A 303 11.74 8.02 16.48
N PHE A 304 10.84 8.94 16.83
CA PHE A 304 10.81 10.26 16.19
C PHE A 304 11.45 11.35 17.07
N GLY A 305 11.69 11.09 18.37
CA GLY A 305 12.22 12.07 19.30
C GLY A 305 11.28 13.28 19.46
N LYS A 306 9.96 13.05 19.41
CA LYS A 306 8.93 14.09 19.54
C LYS A 306 8.18 13.93 20.85
N THR A 307 7.55 15.00 21.31
CA THR A 307 6.68 14.94 22.49
C THR A 307 5.42 14.16 22.16
N PHE A 308 5.08 13.19 22.97
CA PHE A 308 3.84 12.45 22.85
C PHE A 308 2.62 13.35 23.05
N SER A 309 1.60 13.15 22.23
CA SER A 309 0.28 13.73 22.38
C SER A 309 -0.76 12.62 22.56
N PRO A 310 -1.57 12.62 23.64
CA PRO A 310 -2.60 11.62 23.84
C PRO A 310 -3.68 11.61 22.74
N GLU A 311 -3.81 12.71 22.01
CA GLU A 311 -4.75 12.85 20.89
C GLU A 311 -4.51 11.84 19.75
N VAL A 312 -3.31 11.21 19.70
CA VAL A 312 -3.01 10.19 18.69
C VAL A 312 -3.77 8.89 18.95
N VAL A 313 -4.13 8.62 20.21
CA VAL A 313 -4.89 7.42 20.60
C VAL A 313 -6.38 7.68 20.36
N ASN A 314 -6.79 7.62 19.12
CA ASN A 314 -8.17 7.88 18.73
C ASN A 314 -8.60 7.01 17.55
N ASP A 315 -9.90 6.84 17.37
CA ASP A 315 -10.56 6.12 16.29
C ASP A 315 -11.38 7.05 15.37
N GLY A 316 -11.12 8.35 15.43
CA GLY A 316 -11.83 9.36 14.64
C GLY A 316 -11.88 9.04 13.14
N PRO A 317 -10.74 8.72 12.50
CA PRO A 317 -10.71 8.34 11.08
C PRO A 317 -11.60 7.13 10.76
N GLN A 318 -11.59 6.11 11.62
CA GLN A 318 -12.40 4.90 11.44
C GLN A 318 -13.90 5.20 11.60
N ARG A 319 -14.28 6.07 12.55
CA ARG A 319 -15.67 6.52 12.69
C ARG A 319 -16.15 7.33 11.49
N ALA A 320 -15.29 8.19 10.94
CA ALA A 320 -15.60 8.94 9.73
C ALA A 320 -15.82 8.01 8.53
N LEU A 321 -14.96 6.98 8.36
CA LEU A 321 -15.13 5.95 7.34
C LEU A 321 -16.40 5.12 7.55
N ALA A 322 -16.71 4.73 8.79
CA ALA A 322 -17.94 4.00 9.11
C ALA A 322 -19.18 4.81 8.72
N ALA A 323 -19.19 6.11 9.02
CA ALA A 323 -20.27 7.02 8.64
C ALA A 323 -20.39 7.14 7.10
N LEU A 324 -19.26 7.22 6.40
CA LEU A 324 -19.24 7.27 4.94
C LEU A 324 -19.72 5.96 4.33
N ALA A 325 -19.28 4.81 4.83
CA ALA A 325 -19.73 3.50 4.40
C ALA A 325 -21.24 3.34 4.59
N ALA A 326 -21.77 3.72 5.76
CA ALA A 326 -23.21 3.72 6.04
C ALA A 326 -23.98 4.63 5.07
N LYS A 327 -23.49 5.86 4.82
CA LYS A 327 -24.08 6.82 3.89
C LYS A 327 -24.16 6.28 2.45
N THR A 328 -23.17 5.50 2.04
CA THR A 328 -23.07 4.97 0.66
C THR A 328 -23.63 3.56 0.50
N GLY A 329 -24.01 2.92 1.60
CA GLY A 329 -24.57 1.58 1.62
C GLY A 329 -23.50 0.48 1.44
N LEU A 330 -22.30 0.69 1.92
CA LEU A 330 -21.24 -0.33 1.98
C LEU A 330 -21.17 -0.96 3.36
N GLU A 331 -20.83 -2.25 3.40
CA GLU A 331 -20.47 -2.89 4.66
C GLU A 331 -19.12 -2.38 5.14
N TYR A 332 -18.98 -2.28 6.46
CA TYR A 332 -17.74 -1.78 7.06
C TYR A 332 -17.27 -2.67 8.21
N LEU A 333 -15.96 -2.84 8.30
CA LEU A 333 -15.27 -3.52 9.40
C LEU A 333 -14.19 -2.61 9.98
N ASP A 334 -14.41 -2.15 11.20
CA ASP A 334 -13.42 -1.43 11.99
C ASP A 334 -12.53 -2.42 12.74
N LEU A 335 -11.22 -2.35 12.49
CA LEU A 335 -10.24 -3.22 13.16
C LEU A 335 -9.71 -2.63 14.48
N VAL A 336 -10.01 -1.37 14.84
CA VAL A 336 -9.58 -0.78 16.12
C VAL A 336 -10.06 -1.62 17.31
N PRO A 337 -11.36 -1.92 17.46
CA PRO A 337 -11.82 -2.74 18.59
C PRO A 337 -11.27 -4.17 18.53
N VAL A 338 -11.10 -4.73 17.34
CA VAL A 338 -10.54 -6.08 17.16
C VAL A 338 -9.12 -6.15 17.69
N TYR A 339 -8.28 -5.18 17.33
CA TYR A 339 -6.87 -5.18 17.72
C TYR A 339 -6.69 -4.86 19.22
N ARG A 340 -7.50 -3.94 19.76
CA ARG A 340 -7.51 -3.67 21.22
C ARG A 340 -7.88 -4.90 22.07
N GLN A 341 -8.73 -5.77 21.54
CA GLN A 341 -9.14 -7.02 22.21
C GLN A 341 -8.14 -8.17 22.04
N ALA A 342 -7.23 -8.08 21.09
CA ALA A 342 -6.28 -9.15 20.78
C ALA A 342 -5.13 -9.28 21.81
N GLY A 343 -5.07 -8.42 22.81
CA GLY A 343 -4.04 -8.39 23.86
C GLY A 343 -2.86 -7.49 23.49
N ASP A 344 -1.63 -7.97 23.60
CA ASP A 344 -0.42 -7.18 23.33
C ASP A 344 -0.42 -6.63 21.89
N VAL A 345 -0.73 -5.34 21.76
CA VAL A 345 -0.87 -4.62 20.50
C VAL A 345 0.43 -4.64 19.70
N ALA A 346 1.57 -4.56 20.34
CA ALA A 346 2.86 -4.55 19.67
C ALA A 346 3.10 -5.82 18.84
N THR A 347 2.60 -6.96 19.32
CA THR A 347 2.74 -8.25 18.60
C THR A 347 1.94 -8.35 17.30
N LEU A 348 0.99 -7.44 17.08
CA LEU A 348 0.20 -7.39 15.85
C LEU A 348 0.96 -6.75 14.68
N PHE A 349 2.05 -6.06 14.97
CA PHE A 349 2.82 -5.33 14.00
C PHE A 349 4.16 -6.01 13.69
N PHE A 350 4.69 -5.73 12.51
CA PHE A 350 5.88 -6.38 11.99
C PHE A 350 7.14 -5.88 12.69
N ASP A 351 8.01 -6.82 13.09
CA ASP A 351 9.36 -6.51 13.57
C ASP A 351 10.29 -6.27 12.38
N THR A 352 10.82 -5.06 12.27
CA THR A 352 11.80 -4.77 11.23
C THR A 352 13.13 -5.47 11.52
N PRO A 353 13.95 -5.73 10.48
CA PRO A 353 15.28 -6.34 10.66
C PRO A 353 16.20 -5.56 11.62
N GLU A 354 15.94 -4.27 11.85
CA GLU A 354 16.67 -3.42 12.78
C GLU A 354 16.16 -3.51 14.24
N GLY A 355 15.21 -4.41 14.50
CA GLY A 355 14.62 -4.62 15.83
C GLY A 355 13.67 -3.50 16.27
N ARG A 356 13.02 -2.84 15.33
CA ARG A 356 11.94 -1.88 15.58
C ARG A 356 10.63 -2.49 15.19
N ILE A 357 9.59 -2.24 15.95
CA ILE A 357 8.24 -2.65 15.57
C ILE A 357 7.70 -1.65 14.54
N ASP A 358 7.34 -2.11 13.37
CA ASP A 358 6.61 -1.28 12.40
C ASP A 358 5.22 -0.96 12.99
N TYR A 359 4.78 0.27 12.88
CA TYR A 359 3.50 0.70 13.46
C TYR A 359 2.34 0.72 12.45
N VAL A 360 2.58 0.24 11.24
CA VAL A 360 1.60 0.19 10.13
C VAL A 360 1.41 -1.23 9.62
N HIS A 361 2.52 -1.94 9.33
CA HIS A 361 2.47 -3.24 8.68
C HIS A 361 2.27 -4.37 9.71
N LEU A 362 1.49 -5.36 9.32
CA LEU A 362 1.11 -6.45 10.21
C LEU A 362 2.16 -7.55 10.29
N SER A 363 2.32 -8.10 11.47
CA SER A 363 3.00 -9.37 11.71
C SER A 363 2.15 -10.55 11.22
N ALA A 364 2.69 -11.76 11.30
CA ALA A 364 1.92 -12.99 11.08
C ALA A 364 0.68 -13.05 12.00
N ARG A 365 0.85 -12.70 13.30
CA ARG A 365 -0.25 -12.64 14.27
C ARG A 365 -1.28 -11.59 13.90
N GLY A 366 -0.87 -10.39 13.50
CA GLY A 366 -1.77 -9.33 13.06
C GLY A 366 -2.62 -9.76 11.87
N ASN A 367 -1.99 -10.45 10.91
CA ASN A 367 -2.71 -11.02 9.76
C ASN A 367 -3.73 -12.09 10.18
N GLU A 368 -3.40 -12.96 11.13
CA GLU A 368 -4.32 -13.98 11.65
C GLU A 368 -5.51 -13.35 12.37
N VAL A 369 -5.27 -12.39 13.28
CA VAL A 369 -6.33 -11.67 13.99
C VAL A 369 -7.27 -10.96 13.01
N THR A 370 -6.71 -10.29 12.02
CA THR A 370 -7.48 -9.63 10.94
C THR A 370 -8.30 -10.64 10.15
N ALA A 371 -7.68 -11.75 9.76
CA ALA A 371 -8.33 -12.80 8.97
C ALA A 371 -9.50 -13.45 9.72
N GLU A 372 -9.37 -13.70 11.02
CA GLU A 372 -10.43 -14.28 11.84
C GLU A 372 -11.64 -13.32 11.97
N ALA A 373 -11.39 -12.01 12.19
CA ALA A 373 -12.43 -11.00 12.24
C ALA A 373 -13.14 -10.85 10.89
N LEU A 374 -12.36 -10.79 9.81
CA LEU A 374 -12.89 -10.67 8.45
C LEU A 374 -13.68 -11.92 8.04
N ALA A 375 -13.17 -13.13 8.33
CA ALA A 375 -13.85 -14.38 8.06
C ALA A 375 -15.18 -14.47 8.82
N ALA A 376 -15.21 -14.08 10.10
CA ALA A 376 -16.44 -14.02 10.89
C ALA A 376 -17.46 -13.07 10.26
N ARG A 377 -17.00 -11.89 9.82
CA ARG A 377 -17.87 -10.90 9.16
C ARG A 377 -18.43 -11.39 7.82
N LEU A 378 -17.61 -12.05 7.00
CA LEU A 378 -18.00 -12.58 5.70
C LEU A 378 -18.88 -13.84 5.81
N SER A 379 -18.77 -14.62 6.89
CA SER A 379 -19.62 -15.77 7.16
C SER A 379 -21.00 -15.38 7.70
N ALA A 380 -21.12 -14.18 8.28
CA ALA A 380 -22.41 -13.64 8.69
C ALA A 380 -23.21 -13.15 7.47
N PRO A 381 -24.55 -13.15 7.52
CA PRO A 381 -25.37 -12.55 6.47
C PRO A 381 -24.93 -11.09 6.21
N PRO A 382 -25.04 -10.60 4.96
CA PRO A 382 -24.85 -9.20 4.67
C PRO A 382 -25.74 -8.35 5.59
N GLN A 383 -25.17 -7.29 6.17
CA GLN A 383 -26.00 -6.34 6.91
C GLN A 383 -26.97 -5.68 5.92
N PRO A 384 -28.26 -5.54 6.28
CA PRO A 384 -29.17 -4.79 5.44
C PRO A 384 -28.61 -3.38 5.29
N LEU A 385 -28.38 -2.99 4.04
CA LEU A 385 -27.99 -1.62 3.72
C LEU A 385 -29.07 -0.68 4.24
N PRO A 386 -28.71 0.44 4.91
CA PRO A 386 -29.70 1.48 5.17
C PRO A 386 -30.35 1.81 3.82
N THR A 387 -31.66 1.68 3.75
CA THR A 387 -32.42 2.14 2.58
C THR A 387 -32.01 3.58 2.34
N ALA A 388 -31.38 3.84 1.17
CA ALA A 388 -31.05 5.20 0.77
C ALA A 388 -32.32 6.02 0.99
N ALA A 389 -32.24 7.01 1.88
CA ALA A 389 -33.30 8.00 1.95
C ALA A 389 -33.49 8.48 0.50
N THR A 390 -34.64 8.15 -0.05
CA THR A 390 -35.05 8.64 -1.36
C THR A 390 -34.92 10.16 -1.27
N ASP A 391 -33.90 10.68 -1.97
CA ASP A 391 -33.78 12.11 -2.16
C ASP A 391 -35.01 12.53 -2.99
N THR A 392 -36.11 12.70 -2.30
CA THR A 392 -37.30 13.33 -2.86
C THR A 392 -36.97 14.81 -2.96
N GLY A 393 -36.09 15.11 -3.94
CA GLY A 393 -35.95 16.48 -4.41
C GLY A 393 -37.30 16.96 -4.86
N ALA A 394 -37.96 17.70 -3.98
CA ALA A 394 -39.05 18.55 -4.37
C ALA A 394 -38.50 19.70 -5.20
N PRO A 395 -39.23 20.17 -6.24
CA PRO A 395 -38.78 21.10 -7.25
C PRO A 395 -38.43 22.49 -6.73
#